data_cc36deb7706a04d755592684aa5c7f5e
#
_entry.id   cc36deb7706a04d755592684aa5c7f5e
#
_cell.length_a   1.000
_cell.length_b   1.000
_cell.length_c   1.000
_cell.angle_alpha   90.00
_cell.angle_beta   90.00
_cell.angle_gamma   90.00
#
_symmetry.space_group_name_H-M   'P 1'
#
loop_
_entity.id
_entity.type
_entity.pdbx_description
1 polymer ?
#
loop_
_entity_poly.entity_id
_entity_poly.type
_entity_poly.pdbx_seq_one_letter_code
_entity_poly.pdbx_strand_id
1 'polypeptide(L)'
;MADQAEKLRNIIKAQSQSRHQAARVITVTSGKGGVGKSNTAINLAIQFRKMDQKVIILDADFGLANIEIMFGTVPKYNLYDLIYQGKNIRDIITWGPMEVGFISGGSGIVGMANLSRDYLNYIVQNLVELDSMADVIIVDTGAGISDAVLEFLVASNEILLVTTPEPTSITDSYSLMKALNRHSRFSPDYTSINVLANKVRNEEEGDMLYHKLDAVVSRYLKVPIEYLGYIPQDEQLARAVMQQMPVSIQNPSAKSALA
;
A
#
# COMPACT_ATOMS: atom_id res chain seq x y z
N MET A 1 -17.08 -28.73 40.91
CA MET A 1 -16.21 -27.53 40.78
C MET A 1 -15.15 -27.63 39.68
N ALA A 2 -14.70 -28.82 39.27
CA ALA A 2 -13.77 -28.97 38.14
C ALA A 2 -14.34 -28.55 36.76
N ASP A 3 -15.62 -28.80 36.52
CA ASP A 3 -16.30 -28.56 35.24
C ASP A 3 -16.43 -27.06 34.87
N GLN A 4 -16.59 -26.15 35.83
CA GLN A 4 -16.72 -24.72 35.54
C GLN A 4 -15.37 -24.06 35.18
N ALA A 5 -14.28 -24.51 35.79
CA ALA A 5 -12.94 -24.03 35.48
C ALA A 5 -12.47 -24.53 34.09
N GLU A 6 -12.88 -25.71 33.69
CA GLU A 6 -12.59 -26.29 32.38
C GLU A 6 -13.40 -25.63 31.28
N LYS A 7 -14.68 -25.33 31.50
CA LYS A 7 -15.51 -24.52 30.61
C LYS A 7 -14.96 -23.12 30.43
N LEU A 8 -14.51 -22.47 31.50
CA LEU A 8 -13.91 -21.14 31.43
C LEU A 8 -12.59 -21.16 30.66
N ARG A 9 -11.72 -22.18 30.86
CA ARG A 9 -10.50 -22.36 30.07
C ARG A 9 -10.80 -22.62 28.59
N ASN A 10 -11.84 -23.38 28.27
CA ASN A 10 -12.22 -23.66 26.91
C ASN A 10 -12.83 -22.42 26.23
N ILE A 11 -13.60 -21.59 26.96
CA ILE A 11 -14.10 -20.29 26.49
C ILE A 11 -12.93 -19.32 26.26
N ILE A 12 -11.96 -19.25 27.19
CA ILE A 12 -10.76 -18.41 27.05
C ILE A 12 -9.87 -18.90 25.89
N LYS A 13 -9.71 -20.22 25.72
CA LYS A 13 -9.00 -20.78 24.55
C LYS A 13 -9.74 -20.53 23.25
N ALA A 14 -11.05 -20.66 23.21
CA ALA A 14 -11.86 -20.34 22.04
C ALA A 14 -11.83 -18.84 21.71
N GLN A 15 -11.86 -17.96 22.71
CA GLN A 15 -11.69 -16.52 22.52
C GLN A 15 -10.25 -16.12 22.14
N SER A 16 -9.23 -16.85 22.59
CA SER A 16 -7.84 -16.62 22.16
C SER A 16 -7.55 -17.20 20.78
N GLN A 17 -8.30 -18.22 20.34
CA GLN A 17 -8.24 -18.74 18.96
C GLN A 17 -9.11 -17.94 17.98
N SER A 18 -10.08 -17.16 18.45
CA SER A 18 -10.89 -16.23 17.66
C SER A 18 -10.41 -14.78 17.74
N ARG A 19 -9.21 -14.49 18.24
CA ARG A 19 -8.54 -13.23 17.94
C ARG A 19 -8.22 -13.25 16.44
N HIS A 20 -9.14 -12.72 15.64
CA HIS A 20 -8.80 -12.26 14.30
C HIS A 20 -7.54 -11.41 14.48
N GLN A 21 -6.43 -11.89 13.94
CA GLN A 21 -5.22 -11.11 13.85
C GLN A 21 -5.61 -9.92 12.97
N ALA A 22 -5.44 -8.70 13.46
CA ALA A 22 -5.74 -7.51 12.66
C ALA A 22 -5.01 -7.59 11.32
N ALA A 23 -5.67 -7.16 10.24
CA ALA A 23 -5.09 -7.20 8.91
C ALA A 23 -3.74 -6.43 8.89
N ARG A 24 -2.75 -6.99 8.22
CA ARG A 24 -1.48 -6.31 7.97
C ARG A 24 -1.70 -5.15 7.01
N VAL A 25 -1.41 -3.93 7.43
CA VAL A 25 -1.56 -2.74 6.58
C VAL A 25 -0.21 -2.31 6.04
N ILE A 26 -0.06 -2.33 4.70
CA ILE A 26 1.15 -1.93 3.98
C ILE A 26 0.81 -0.69 3.14
N THR A 27 1.42 0.45 3.43
CA THR A 27 1.25 1.66 2.63
C THR A 27 2.37 1.81 1.62
N VAL A 28 2.03 1.72 0.33
CA VAL A 28 2.96 1.89 -0.79
C VAL A 28 3.00 3.36 -1.18
N THR A 29 4.18 3.96 -1.13
CA THR A 29 4.37 5.39 -1.35
C THR A 29 5.63 5.71 -2.14
N SER A 30 5.75 6.95 -2.59
CA SER A 30 6.98 7.48 -3.23
C SER A 30 7.02 8.99 -3.21
N GLY A 31 8.23 9.55 -3.22
CA GLY A 31 8.42 10.99 -3.38
C GLY A 31 8.06 11.51 -4.77
N LYS A 32 8.14 10.68 -5.82
CA LYS A 32 7.98 11.06 -7.23
C LYS A 32 6.90 10.25 -7.93
N GLY A 33 6.17 10.89 -8.85
CA GLY A 33 5.23 10.21 -9.72
C GLY A 33 5.91 9.30 -10.77
N GLY A 34 5.21 8.27 -11.22
CA GLY A 34 5.68 7.40 -12.30
C GLY A 34 6.78 6.40 -11.92
N VAL A 35 7.15 6.27 -10.64
CA VAL A 35 8.16 5.30 -10.17
C VAL A 35 7.68 3.85 -10.11
N GLY A 36 6.37 3.61 -10.27
CA GLY A 36 5.79 2.27 -10.32
C GLY A 36 5.06 1.82 -9.07
N LYS A 37 4.63 2.73 -8.18
CA LYS A 37 3.87 2.41 -6.95
C LYS A 37 2.68 1.49 -7.19
N SER A 38 1.73 1.90 -8.03
CA SER A 38 0.49 1.13 -8.28
C SER A 38 0.78 -0.24 -8.89
N ASN A 39 1.80 -0.34 -9.79
CA ASN A 39 2.27 -1.63 -10.29
C ASN A 39 2.82 -2.51 -9.16
N THR A 40 3.60 -1.93 -8.25
CA THR A 40 4.12 -2.64 -7.08
C THR A 40 2.96 -3.10 -6.18
N ALA A 41 2.02 -2.21 -5.84
CA ALA A 41 0.87 -2.52 -5.00
C ALA A 41 0.03 -3.67 -5.57
N ILE A 42 -0.29 -3.61 -6.85
CA ILE A 42 -1.10 -4.63 -7.55
C ILE A 42 -0.37 -5.97 -7.60
N ASN A 43 0.90 -6.00 -8.03
CA ASN A 43 1.62 -7.26 -8.16
C ASN A 43 1.93 -7.88 -6.79
N LEU A 44 2.20 -7.07 -5.76
CA LEU A 44 2.31 -7.51 -4.38
C LEU A 44 0.99 -8.16 -3.90
N ALA A 45 -0.16 -7.55 -4.19
CA ALA A 45 -1.47 -8.12 -3.87
C ALA A 45 -1.69 -9.48 -4.54
N ILE A 46 -1.31 -9.61 -5.81
CA ILE A 46 -1.39 -10.89 -6.54
C ILE A 46 -0.48 -11.95 -5.90
N GLN A 47 0.73 -11.59 -5.46
CA GLN A 47 1.63 -12.54 -4.77
C GLN A 47 1.05 -12.98 -3.42
N PHE A 48 0.49 -12.08 -2.62
CA PHE A 48 -0.21 -12.46 -1.40
C PHE A 48 -1.40 -13.38 -1.67
N ARG A 49 -2.17 -13.14 -2.74
CA ARG A 49 -3.26 -14.06 -3.15
C ARG A 49 -2.76 -15.44 -3.54
N LYS A 50 -1.58 -15.55 -4.18
CA LYS A 50 -0.93 -16.85 -4.46
C LYS A 50 -0.48 -17.58 -3.19
N MET A 51 -0.35 -16.85 -2.08
CA MET A 51 -0.04 -17.40 -0.74
C MET A 51 -1.32 -17.61 0.09
N ASP A 52 -2.50 -17.68 -0.55
CA ASP A 52 -3.82 -17.86 0.07
C ASP A 52 -4.23 -16.75 1.07
N GLN A 53 -3.57 -15.59 1.02
CA GLN A 53 -3.97 -14.42 1.82
C GLN A 53 -5.13 -13.68 1.16
N LYS A 54 -6.11 -13.25 1.94
CA LYS A 54 -7.17 -12.34 1.48
C LYS A 54 -6.63 -10.92 1.42
N VAL A 55 -6.72 -10.27 0.25
CA VAL A 55 -6.12 -8.96 0.03
C VAL A 55 -7.14 -7.94 -0.44
N ILE A 56 -7.07 -6.74 0.14
CA ILE A 56 -7.82 -5.58 -0.34
C ILE A 56 -6.83 -4.45 -0.61
N ILE A 57 -6.95 -3.79 -1.78
CA ILE A 57 -6.18 -2.58 -2.12
C ILE A 57 -7.09 -1.37 -1.93
N LEU A 58 -6.61 -0.36 -1.20
CA LEU A 58 -7.19 0.98 -1.21
C LEU A 58 -6.40 1.85 -2.20
N ASP A 59 -7.06 2.30 -3.26
CA ASP A 59 -6.51 3.32 -4.16
C ASP A 59 -6.68 4.71 -3.52
N ALA A 60 -5.61 5.19 -2.90
CA ALA A 60 -5.55 6.48 -2.23
C ALA A 60 -4.86 7.57 -3.08
N ASP A 61 -4.73 7.35 -4.40
CA ASP A 61 -4.36 8.38 -5.39
C ASP A 61 -5.63 9.07 -5.87
N PHE A 62 -6.18 9.93 -5.00
CA PHE A 62 -7.49 10.55 -5.18
C PHE A 62 -7.58 11.40 -6.44
N GLY A 63 -8.57 11.10 -7.28
CA GLY A 63 -8.81 11.78 -8.55
C GLY A 63 -8.10 11.18 -9.77
N LEU A 64 -7.13 10.29 -9.58
CA LEU A 64 -6.40 9.58 -10.63
C LEU A 64 -6.40 8.07 -10.41
N ALA A 65 -7.53 7.48 -10.06
CA ALA A 65 -7.65 6.06 -9.73
C ALA A 65 -7.01 5.16 -10.79
N ASN A 66 -5.91 4.52 -10.41
CA ASN A 66 -5.08 3.71 -11.30
C ASN A 66 -5.40 2.22 -11.23
N ILE A 67 -5.84 1.73 -10.06
CA ILE A 67 -6.07 0.30 -9.79
C ILE A 67 -7.16 -0.25 -10.70
N GLU A 68 -8.29 0.45 -10.84
CA GLU A 68 -9.41 0.04 -11.69
C GLU A 68 -8.99 -0.11 -13.17
N ILE A 69 -8.14 0.81 -13.66
CA ILE A 69 -7.62 0.79 -15.03
C ILE A 69 -6.70 -0.42 -15.23
N MET A 70 -5.78 -0.65 -14.26
CA MET A 70 -4.80 -1.73 -14.35
C MET A 70 -5.41 -3.12 -14.17
N PHE A 71 -6.57 -3.22 -13.52
CA PHE A 71 -7.35 -4.46 -13.43
C PHE A 71 -8.36 -4.62 -14.57
N GLY A 72 -8.55 -3.60 -15.40
CA GLY A 72 -9.57 -3.61 -16.44
C GLY A 72 -10.98 -3.77 -15.88
N THR A 73 -11.24 -3.31 -14.64
CA THR A 73 -12.47 -3.53 -13.91
C THR A 73 -13.07 -2.21 -13.48
N VAL A 74 -14.33 -1.95 -13.85
CA VAL A 74 -15.02 -0.71 -13.50
C VAL A 74 -15.77 -0.88 -12.17
N PRO A 75 -15.45 -0.11 -11.12
CA PRO A 75 -16.12 -0.19 -9.83
C PRO A 75 -17.55 0.38 -9.93
N LYS A 76 -18.50 -0.24 -9.22
CA LYS A 76 -19.87 0.26 -9.11
C LYS A 76 -19.95 1.45 -8.16
N TYR A 77 -19.17 1.41 -7.09
CA TYR A 77 -19.07 2.41 -6.04
C TYR A 77 -17.60 2.66 -5.72
N ASN A 78 -17.31 3.83 -5.15
CA ASN A 78 -15.96 4.25 -4.81
C ASN A 78 -15.94 5.05 -3.49
N LEU A 79 -14.81 5.63 -3.11
CA LEU A 79 -14.69 6.42 -1.88
C LEU A 79 -15.60 7.65 -1.83
N TYR A 80 -16.02 8.21 -2.96
CA TYR A 80 -17.01 9.29 -2.97
C TYR A 80 -18.36 8.82 -2.40
N ASP A 81 -18.77 7.59 -2.74
CA ASP A 81 -20.00 7.00 -2.23
C ASP A 81 -19.94 6.73 -0.72
N LEU A 82 -18.76 6.33 -0.20
CA LEU A 82 -18.52 6.20 1.24
C LEU A 82 -18.66 7.56 1.95
N ILE A 83 -18.00 8.60 1.42
CA ILE A 83 -17.89 9.90 2.07
C ILE A 83 -19.19 10.71 1.98
N TYR A 84 -19.83 10.72 0.81
CA TYR A 84 -20.92 11.64 0.51
C TYR A 84 -22.28 10.97 0.32
N GLN A 85 -22.32 9.64 0.08
CA GLN A 85 -23.56 8.91 -0.18
C GLN A 85 -23.94 7.96 0.96
N GLY A 86 -23.15 7.92 2.05
CA GLY A 86 -23.43 7.10 3.22
C GLY A 86 -23.37 5.58 2.96
N LYS A 87 -22.59 5.15 1.94
CA LYS A 87 -22.30 3.74 1.73
C LYS A 87 -21.39 3.20 2.81
N ASN A 88 -21.51 1.92 3.14
CA ASN A 88 -20.55 1.23 4.00
C ASN A 88 -19.29 0.89 3.18
N ILE A 89 -18.11 0.86 3.83
CA ILE A 89 -16.84 0.54 3.15
C ILE A 89 -16.88 -0.85 2.50
N ARG A 90 -17.63 -1.79 3.06
CA ARG A 90 -17.79 -3.15 2.51
C ARG A 90 -18.56 -3.16 1.19
N ASP A 91 -19.50 -2.23 1.03
CA ASP A 91 -20.36 -2.14 -0.17
C ASP A 91 -19.63 -1.57 -1.37
N ILE A 92 -18.53 -0.85 -1.15
CA ILE A 92 -17.73 -0.20 -2.19
C ILE A 92 -16.51 -1.04 -2.63
N ILE A 93 -16.33 -2.24 -2.07
CA ILE A 93 -15.29 -3.17 -2.54
C ILE A 93 -15.69 -3.72 -3.90
N THR A 94 -14.78 -3.63 -4.85
CA THR A 94 -14.88 -4.28 -6.16
C THR A 94 -13.85 -5.41 -6.23
N TRP A 95 -14.24 -6.54 -6.80
CA TRP A 95 -13.36 -7.70 -6.92
C TRP A 95 -12.71 -7.74 -8.30
N GLY A 96 -11.40 -7.70 -8.32
CA GLY A 96 -10.56 -7.78 -9.51
C GLY A 96 -10.01 -9.18 -9.76
N PRO A 97 -8.98 -9.30 -10.61
CA PRO A 97 -8.34 -10.58 -10.92
C PRO A 97 -7.86 -11.31 -9.67
N MET A 98 -7.94 -12.65 -9.69
CA MET A 98 -7.58 -13.54 -8.57
C MET A 98 -8.28 -13.21 -7.25
N GLU A 99 -9.48 -12.64 -7.32
CA GLU A 99 -10.24 -12.22 -6.13
C GLU A 99 -9.48 -11.22 -5.24
N VAL A 100 -8.66 -10.35 -5.82
CA VAL A 100 -8.14 -9.18 -5.12
C VAL A 100 -9.27 -8.18 -4.98
N GLY A 101 -9.65 -7.86 -3.74
CA GLY A 101 -10.58 -6.75 -3.50
C GLY A 101 -9.89 -5.41 -3.73
N PHE A 102 -10.60 -4.43 -4.27
CA PHE A 102 -10.07 -3.06 -4.30
C PHE A 102 -11.18 -2.03 -4.07
N ILE A 103 -10.77 -0.90 -3.50
CA ILE A 103 -11.61 0.27 -3.27
C ILE A 103 -11.02 1.39 -4.11
N SER A 104 -11.78 1.88 -5.10
CA SER A 104 -11.35 2.97 -5.98
C SER A 104 -11.40 4.32 -5.27
N GLY A 105 -10.37 5.15 -5.48
CA GLY A 105 -10.31 6.53 -5.02
C GLY A 105 -11.29 7.48 -5.71
N GLY A 106 -11.95 7.03 -6.79
CA GLY A 106 -12.87 7.85 -7.57
C GLY A 106 -12.17 8.68 -8.65
N SER A 107 -12.07 8.13 -9.87
CA SER A 107 -11.43 8.80 -11.01
C SER A 107 -12.24 9.99 -11.50
N GLY A 108 -11.57 11.15 -11.70
CA GLY A 108 -12.17 12.35 -12.29
C GLY A 108 -13.24 13.06 -11.46
N ILE A 109 -13.41 12.70 -10.19
CA ILE A 109 -14.41 13.32 -9.31
C ILE A 109 -13.83 14.60 -8.69
N VAL A 110 -14.43 15.74 -9.03
CA VAL A 110 -14.05 17.04 -8.43
C VAL A 110 -14.28 17.00 -6.92
N GLY A 111 -13.29 17.42 -6.15
CA GLY A 111 -13.35 17.42 -4.69
C GLY A 111 -12.63 16.23 -4.03
N MET A 112 -12.46 15.10 -4.71
CA MET A 112 -11.68 13.99 -4.17
C MET A 112 -10.17 14.29 -4.08
N ALA A 113 -9.63 15.11 -4.99
CA ALA A 113 -8.21 15.46 -5.00
C ALA A 113 -7.75 16.28 -3.78
N ASN A 114 -8.68 16.95 -3.08
CA ASN A 114 -8.39 17.82 -1.94
C ASN A 114 -9.30 17.52 -0.75
N LEU A 115 -9.29 16.29 -0.28
CA LEU A 115 -10.05 15.89 0.89
C LEU A 115 -9.53 16.59 2.15
N SER A 116 -10.46 17.04 3.00
CA SER A 116 -10.11 17.56 4.32
C SER A 116 -9.54 16.46 5.21
N ARG A 117 -8.78 16.84 6.24
CA ARG A 117 -8.25 15.88 7.23
C ARG A 117 -9.35 15.05 7.90
N ASP A 118 -10.52 15.60 8.11
CA ASP A 118 -11.64 14.88 8.71
C ASP A 118 -12.11 13.73 7.81
N TYR A 119 -12.20 13.96 6.49
CA TYR A 119 -12.52 12.90 5.54
C TYR A 119 -11.41 11.85 5.42
N LEU A 120 -10.14 12.26 5.44
CA LEU A 120 -9.02 11.33 5.43
C LEU A 120 -9.02 10.44 6.69
N ASN A 121 -9.24 11.04 7.87
CA ASN A 121 -9.38 10.30 9.13
C ASN A 121 -10.60 9.35 9.09
N TYR A 122 -11.71 9.80 8.50
CA TYR A 122 -12.90 8.96 8.33
C TYR A 122 -12.60 7.73 7.45
N ILE A 123 -11.88 7.90 6.34
CA ILE A 123 -11.46 6.76 5.50
C ILE A 123 -10.57 5.81 6.31
N VAL A 124 -9.53 6.32 7.00
CA VAL A 124 -8.62 5.51 7.81
C VAL A 124 -9.36 4.72 8.90
N GLN A 125 -10.33 5.34 9.58
CA GLN A 125 -11.14 4.67 10.59
C GLN A 125 -11.99 3.53 10.00
N ASN A 126 -12.52 3.72 8.79
CA ASN A 126 -13.31 2.70 8.12
C ASN A 126 -12.46 1.49 7.67
N LEU A 127 -11.14 1.67 7.45
CA LEU A 127 -10.28 0.53 7.11
C LEU A 127 -10.28 -0.57 8.18
N VAL A 128 -10.48 -0.21 9.45
CA VAL A 128 -10.58 -1.19 10.55
C VAL A 128 -11.73 -2.18 10.34
N GLU A 129 -12.81 -1.77 9.66
CA GLU A 129 -13.91 -2.67 9.34
C GLU A 129 -13.52 -3.78 8.34
N LEU A 130 -12.42 -3.60 7.60
CA LEU A 130 -11.91 -4.57 6.65
C LEU A 130 -11.10 -5.69 7.32
N ASP A 131 -10.69 -5.56 8.58
CA ASP A 131 -9.93 -6.58 9.32
C ASP A 131 -10.59 -7.96 9.31
N SER A 132 -11.95 -8.00 9.26
CA SER A 132 -12.69 -9.25 9.19
C SER A 132 -12.76 -9.86 7.78
N MET A 133 -12.31 -9.14 6.77
CA MET A 133 -12.45 -9.51 5.35
C MET A 133 -11.11 -9.72 4.65
N ALA A 134 -10.03 -9.14 5.17
CA ALA A 134 -8.70 -9.21 4.59
C ALA A 134 -7.65 -9.62 5.62
N ASP A 135 -6.65 -10.37 5.17
CA ASP A 135 -5.43 -10.65 5.94
C ASP A 135 -4.39 -9.55 5.69
N VAL A 136 -4.44 -8.92 4.49
CA VAL A 136 -3.55 -7.84 4.09
C VAL A 136 -4.36 -6.71 3.43
N ILE A 137 -4.11 -5.48 3.86
CA ILE A 137 -4.63 -4.25 3.25
C ILE A 137 -3.44 -3.50 2.66
N ILE A 138 -3.48 -3.22 1.36
CA ILE A 138 -2.45 -2.43 0.68
C ILE A 138 -3.04 -1.06 0.38
N VAL A 139 -2.38 0.01 0.83
CA VAL A 139 -2.77 1.39 0.52
C VAL A 139 -1.84 1.93 -0.55
N ASP A 140 -2.34 2.13 -1.77
CA ASP A 140 -1.60 2.76 -2.87
C ASP A 140 -1.81 4.28 -2.84
N THR A 141 -0.83 5.04 -2.37
CA THR A 141 -0.96 6.50 -2.21
C THR A 141 -0.68 7.25 -3.51
N GLY A 142 -1.09 8.49 -3.59
CA GLY A 142 -0.52 9.43 -4.56
C GLY A 142 1.00 9.63 -4.36
N ALA A 143 1.65 10.35 -5.26
CA ALA A 143 3.06 10.69 -5.15
C ALA A 143 3.27 11.99 -4.36
N GLY A 144 4.44 12.15 -3.76
CA GLY A 144 4.87 13.39 -3.12
C GLY A 144 4.47 13.52 -1.66
N ILE A 145 4.23 14.75 -1.21
CA ILE A 145 4.12 15.12 0.21
C ILE A 145 2.78 15.77 0.58
N SER A 146 1.70 15.44 -0.15
CA SER A 146 0.37 15.97 0.18
C SER A 146 -0.09 15.53 1.58
N ASP A 147 -1.03 16.28 2.16
CA ASP A 147 -1.64 15.92 3.44
C ASP A 147 -2.25 14.51 3.38
N ALA A 148 -2.89 14.15 2.28
CA ALA A 148 -3.45 12.81 2.09
C ALA A 148 -2.38 11.70 2.19
N VAL A 149 -1.25 11.86 1.51
CA VAL A 149 -0.13 10.90 1.60
C VAL A 149 0.36 10.79 3.04
N LEU A 150 0.62 11.92 3.72
CA LEU A 150 1.14 11.91 5.09
C LEU A 150 0.14 11.29 6.08
N GLU A 151 -1.17 11.54 5.94
CA GLU A 151 -2.19 10.95 6.81
C GLU A 151 -2.21 9.42 6.72
N PHE A 152 -2.08 8.82 5.52
CA PHE A 152 -1.98 7.37 5.38
C PHE A 152 -0.66 6.83 5.91
N LEU A 153 0.46 7.54 5.70
CA LEU A 153 1.77 7.10 6.22
C LEU A 153 1.80 7.06 7.75
N VAL A 154 1.25 8.06 8.43
CA VAL A 154 1.25 8.08 9.91
C VAL A 154 0.24 7.10 10.51
N ALA A 155 -0.75 6.66 9.73
CA ALA A 155 -1.71 5.64 10.14
C ALA A 155 -1.20 4.19 9.91
N SER A 156 -0.06 4.03 9.21
CA SER A 156 0.47 2.72 8.84
C SER A 156 1.65 2.31 9.71
N ASN A 157 1.67 1.03 10.09
CA ASN A 157 2.81 0.43 10.79
C ASN A 157 3.91 -0.02 9.82
N GLU A 158 3.58 -0.17 8.54
CA GLU A 158 4.50 -0.63 7.51
C GLU A 158 4.41 0.22 6.25
N ILE A 159 5.51 0.84 5.87
CA ILE A 159 5.64 1.69 4.69
C ILE A 159 6.57 1.03 3.69
N LEU A 160 6.11 0.90 2.45
CA LEU A 160 6.90 0.50 1.31
C LEU A 160 7.22 1.73 0.46
N LEU A 161 8.44 2.24 0.60
CA LEU A 161 8.94 3.40 -0.14
C LEU A 161 9.53 2.95 -1.48
N VAL A 162 8.81 3.20 -2.56
CA VAL A 162 9.25 2.88 -3.93
C VAL A 162 10.05 4.05 -4.49
N THR A 163 11.27 3.78 -4.93
CA THR A 163 12.16 4.79 -5.55
C THR A 163 12.88 4.21 -6.76
N THR A 164 13.45 5.07 -7.61
CA THR A 164 14.14 4.69 -8.85
C THR A 164 15.57 5.29 -8.86
N PRO A 165 16.49 4.80 -9.71
CA PRO A 165 17.87 5.32 -9.79
C PRO A 165 17.98 6.79 -10.21
N GLU A 166 16.90 7.40 -10.67
CA GLU A 166 16.87 8.81 -11.05
C GLU A 166 17.21 9.72 -9.86
N PRO A 167 18.16 10.67 -10.01
CA PRO A 167 18.54 11.57 -8.91
C PRO A 167 17.37 12.33 -8.28
N THR A 168 16.40 12.74 -9.10
CA THR A 168 15.17 13.41 -8.62
C THR A 168 14.32 12.49 -7.76
N SER A 169 14.20 11.20 -8.11
CA SER A 169 13.43 10.22 -7.32
C SER A 169 14.03 10.04 -5.92
N ILE A 170 15.36 9.98 -5.80
CA ILE A 170 16.06 9.87 -4.51
C ILE A 170 15.85 11.15 -3.68
N THR A 171 15.97 12.33 -4.30
CA THR A 171 15.77 13.62 -3.62
C THR A 171 14.33 13.78 -3.14
N ASP A 172 13.36 13.39 -3.96
CA ASP A 172 11.94 13.47 -3.61
C ASP A 172 11.59 12.45 -2.52
N SER A 173 12.18 11.23 -2.54
CA SER A 173 12.06 10.24 -1.46
C SER A 173 12.61 10.78 -0.13
N TYR A 174 13.78 11.43 -0.15
CA TYR A 174 14.30 12.11 1.04
C TYR A 174 13.36 13.21 1.53
N SER A 175 12.77 13.99 0.63
CA SER A 175 11.85 15.08 0.96
C SER A 175 10.57 14.55 1.62
N LEU A 176 10.04 13.42 1.11
CA LEU A 176 8.92 12.71 1.70
C LEU A 176 9.25 12.22 3.12
N MET A 177 10.40 11.56 3.30
CA MET A 177 10.87 11.09 4.60
C MET A 177 11.05 12.22 5.59
N LYS A 178 11.56 13.38 5.13
CA LYS A 178 11.72 14.59 5.94
C LYS A 178 10.37 15.17 6.38
N ALA A 179 9.37 15.18 5.49
CA ALA A 179 8.02 15.63 5.81
C ALA A 179 7.35 14.69 6.82
N LEU A 180 7.46 13.38 6.61
CA LEU A 180 6.95 12.37 7.51
C LEU A 180 7.59 12.49 8.91
N ASN A 181 8.91 12.60 9.00
CA ASN A 181 9.64 12.74 10.27
C ASN A 181 9.27 14.00 11.07
N ARG A 182 8.75 15.03 10.40
CA ARG A 182 8.26 16.26 11.04
C ARG A 182 6.80 16.19 11.47
N HIS A 183 6.09 15.15 11.05
CA HIS A 183 4.68 15.00 11.36
C HIS A 183 4.50 14.60 12.83
N SER A 184 3.66 15.33 13.58
CA SER A 184 3.52 15.18 15.03
C SER A 184 3.02 13.78 15.48
N ARG A 185 2.35 13.05 14.63
CA ARG A 185 1.85 11.69 14.89
C ARG A 185 2.78 10.58 14.41
N PHE A 186 3.86 10.90 13.70
CA PHE A 186 4.80 9.90 13.25
C PHE A 186 5.69 9.44 14.39
N SER A 187 5.89 8.13 14.51
CA SER A 187 6.84 7.53 15.45
C SER A 187 7.65 6.45 14.74
N PRO A 188 8.97 6.64 14.60
CA PRO A 188 9.83 5.65 13.97
C PRO A 188 9.93 4.33 14.76
N ASP A 189 9.58 4.34 16.05
CA ASP A 189 9.61 3.14 16.89
C ASP A 189 8.45 2.16 16.59
N TYR A 190 7.39 2.65 15.95
CA TYR A 190 6.19 1.86 15.62
C TYR A 190 5.95 1.70 14.12
N THR A 191 6.82 2.28 13.29
CA THR A 191 6.65 2.26 11.84
C THR A 191 7.90 1.71 11.17
N SER A 192 7.79 0.57 10.50
CA SER A 192 8.87 0.06 9.64
C SER A 192 8.81 0.73 8.27
N ILE A 193 9.97 1.12 7.74
CA ILE A 193 10.09 1.75 6.42
C ILE A 193 11.02 0.92 5.56
N ASN A 194 10.44 0.26 4.59
CA ASN A 194 11.12 -0.63 3.66
C ASN A 194 11.32 0.07 2.32
N VAL A 195 12.54 0.13 1.83
CA VAL A 195 12.90 0.75 0.56
C VAL A 195 12.93 -0.30 -0.54
N LEU A 196 12.14 -0.09 -1.59
CA LEU A 196 12.14 -0.89 -2.80
C LEU A 196 12.76 -0.10 -3.95
N ALA A 197 13.89 -0.59 -4.45
CA ALA A 197 14.56 -0.02 -5.62
C ALA A 197 13.90 -0.55 -6.90
N ASN A 198 13.11 0.30 -7.57
CA ASN A 198 12.38 -0.09 -8.78
C ASN A 198 13.04 0.43 -10.06
N LYS A 199 12.82 -0.27 -11.18
CA LYS A 199 13.35 0.06 -12.51
C LYS A 199 14.89 0.11 -12.55
N VAL A 200 15.54 -0.72 -11.76
CA VAL A 200 17.00 -0.86 -11.76
C VAL A 200 17.44 -1.84 -12.85
N ARG A 201 18.68 -1.77 -13.26
CA ARG A 201 19.29 -2.69 -14.23
C ARG A 201 19.63 -4.04 -13.62
N ASN A 202 20.08 -4.02 -12.35
CA ASN A 202 20.54 -5.18 -11.60
C ASN A 202 20.53 -4.89 -10.09
N GLU A 203 20.84 -5.89 -9.30
CA GLU A 203 20.92 -5.83 -7.84
C GLU A 203 21.92 -4.76 -7.35
N GLU A 204 23.10 -4.68 -7.98
CA GLU A 204 24.14 -3.74 -7.61
C GLU A 204 23.68 -2.26 -7.75
N GLU A 205 22.90 -1.95 -8.77
CA GLU A 205 22.28 -0.61 -8.91
C GLU A 205 21.22 -0.36 -7.84
N GLY A 206 20.46 -1.39 -7.44
CA GLY A 206 19.50 -1.33 -6.34
C GLY A 206 20.17 -1.03 -5.00
N ASP A 207 21.23 -1.74 -4.68
CA ASP A 207 22.04 -1.54 -3.47
C ASP A 207 22.64 -0.14 -3.43
N MET A 208 23.23 0.31 -4.54
CA MET A 208 23.78 1.66 -4.63
C MET A 208 22.72 2.75 -4.43
N LEU A 209 21.50 2.54 -4.95
CA LEU A 209 20.39 3.47 -4.76
C LEU A 209 20.02 3.54 -3.27
N TYR A 210 19.82 2.37 -2.64
CA TYR A 210 19.50 2.30 -1.22
C TYR A 210 20.55 3.00 -0.37
N HIS A 211 21.83 2.68 -0.55
CA HIS A 211 22.91 3.30 0.21
C HIS A 211 23.00 4.82 0.03
N LYS A 212 22.71 5.35 -1.16
CA LYS A 212 22.64 6.80 -1.39
C LYS A 212 21.50 7.45 -0.60
N LEU A 213 20.33 6.82 -0.55
CA LEU A 213 19.19 7.32 0.21
C LEU A 213 19.45 7.19 1.71
N ASP A 214 19.93 6.03 2.18
CA ASP A 214 20.20 5.77 3.58
C ASP A 214 21.26 6.73 4.14
N ALA A 215 22.32 7.02 3.39
CA ALA A 215 23.37 7.94 3.81
C ALA A 215 22.83 9.35 4.18
N VAL A 216 21.82 9.84 3.47
CA VAL A 216 21.20 11.15 3.76
C VAL A 216 20.11 11.06 4.82
N VAL A 217 19.30 9.98 4.82
CA VAL A 217 18.23 9.78 5.79
C VAL A 217 18.80 9.54 7.19
N SER A 218 19.73 8.60 7.34
CA SER A 218 20.38 8.29 8.61
C SER A 218 21.15 9.47 9.17
N ARG A 219 21.83 10.24 8.32
CA ARG A 219 22.62 11.40 8.75
C ARG A 219 21.76 12.57 9.25
N TYR A 220 20.66 12.88 8.56
CA TYR A 220 19.92 14.12 8.80
C TYR A 220 18.55 13.92 9.47
N LEU A 221 17.92 12.76 9.32
CA LEU A 221 16.59 12.49 9.85
C LEU A 221 16.63 11.54 11.04
N LYS A 222 17.62 10.66 11.13
CA LYS A 222 17.75 9.62 12.16
C LYS A 222 16.53 8.68 12.20
N VAL A 223 15.92 8.45 11.06
CA VAL A 223 14.83 7.51 10.86
C VAL A 223 15.43 6.24 10.27
N PRO A 224 15.21 5.06 10.89
CA PRO A 224 15.69 3.81 10.30
C PRO A 224 14.90 3.50 9.03
N ILE A 225 15.62 3.10 7.99
CA ILE A 225 15.05 2.55 6.76
C ILE A 225 15.75 1.23 6.45
N GLU A 226 15.03 0.28 5.88
CA GLU A 226 15.55 -1.04 5.55
C GLU A 226 15.48 -1.29 4.04
N TYR A 227 16.47 -1.99 3.50
CA TYR A 227 16.45 -2.39 2.10
C TYR A 227 15.63 -3.67 1.94
N LEU A 228 14.50 -3.57 1.24
CA LEU A 228 13.67 -4.73 0.96
C LEU A 228 14.18 -5.54 -0.23
N GLY A 229 14.76 -4.86 -1.22
CA GLY A 229 15.20 -5.46 -2.47
C GLY A 229 14.95 -4.57 -3.67
N TYR A 230 14.95 -5.18 -4.86
CA TYR A 230 14.81 -4.43 -6.10
C TYR A 230 13.86 -5.10 -7.09
N ILE A 231 13.26 -4.30 -7.96
CA ILE A 231 12.53 -4.75 -9.14
C ILE A 231 13.30 -4.28 -10.38
N PRO A 232 13.72 -5.20 -11.25
CA PRO A 232 14.45 -4.83 -12.47
C PRO A 232 13.53 -4.13 -13.47
N GLN A 233 14.12 -3.27 -14.31
CA GLN A 233 13.43 -2.74 -15.47
C GLN A 233 13.05 -3.87 -16.40
N ASP A 234 11.77 -3.95 -16.76
CA ASP A 234 11.23 -5.07 -17.54
C ASP A 234 10.19 -4.59 -18.56
N GLU A 235 10.44 -4.88 -19.83
CA GLU A 235 9.50 -4.56 -20.90
C GLU A 235 8.20 -5.38 -20.81
N GLN A 236 8.23 -6.56 -20.19
CA GLN A 236 7.03 -7.36 -20.01
C GLN A 236 6.04 -6.66 -19.06
N LEU A 237 6.54 -5.96 -18.04
CA LEU A 237 5.70 -5.13 -17.17
C LEU A 237 5.01 -4.01 -17.98
N ALA A 238 5.75 -3.33 -18.87
CA ALA A 238 5.17 -2.28 -19.70
C ALA A 238 4.07 -2.82 -20.65
N ARG A 239 4.28 -4.00 -21.22
CA ARG A 239 3.27 -4.68 -22.05
C ARG A 239 2.04 -5.10 -21.27
N ALA A 240 2.24 -5.62 -20.06
CA ALA A 240 1.17 -6.02 -19.13
C ALA A 240 0.26 -4.82 -18.76
N VAL A 241 0.87 -3.68 -18.45
CA VAL A 241 0.14 -2.42 -18.19
C VAL A 241 -0.71 -2.00 -19.39
N MET A 242 -0.18 -2.05 -20.60
CA MET A 242 -0.94 -1.73 -21.82
C MET A 242 -2.13 -2.68 -22.07
N GLN A 243 -2.04 -3.90 -21.59
CA GLN A 243 -3.09 -4.91 -21.71
C GLN A 243 -4.04 -4.96 -20.51
N GLN A 244 -3.87 -4.01 -19.55
CA GLN A 244 -4.68 -3.92 -18.34
C GLN A 244 -4.72 -5.24 -17.55
N MET A 245 -3.57 -5.91 -17.48
CA MET A 245 -3.41 -7.17 -16.76
C MET A 245 -2.12 -7.14 -15.92
N PRO A 246 -2.15 -7.47 -14.63
CA PRO A 246 -0.95 -7.53 -13.82
C PRO A 246 0.10 -8.50 -14.38
N VAL A 247 1.37 -8.10 -14.40
CA VAL A 247 2.45 -8.93 -14.98
C VAL A 247 2.60 -10.26 -14.25
N SER A 248 2.35 -10.30 -12.96
CA SER A 248 2.38 -11.54 -12.14
C SER A 248 1.30 -12.55 -12.55
N ILE A 249 0.27 -12.14 -13.31
CA ILE A 249 -0.75 -13.01 -13.89
C ILE A 249 -0.40 -13.31 -15.34
N GLN A 250 -0.14 -12.26 -16.12
CA GLN A 250 0.07 -12.38 -17.57
C GLN A 250 1.35 -13.14 -17.94
N ASN A 251 2.44 -12.84 -17.24
CA ASN A 251 3.75 -13.49 -17.40
C ASN A 251 4.41 -13.71 -16.03
N PRO A 252 4.04 -14.78 -15.31
CA PRO A 252 4.59 -15.07 -13.98
C PRO A 252 6.10 -15.31 -13.95
N SER A 253 6.72 -15.57 -15.10
CA SER A 253 8.16 -15.77 -15.25
C SER A 253 8.91 -14.49 -15.65
N ALA A 254 8.23 -13.37 -15.83
CA ALA A 254 8.87 -12.08 -16.06
C ALA A 254 9.78 -11.69 -14.88
N LYS A 255 10.91 -11.05 -15.17
CA LYS A 255 11.87 -10.64 -14.13
C LYS A 255 11.21 -9.77 -13.05
N SER A 256 10.34 -8.88 -13.47
CA SER A 256 9.58 -8.00 -12.57
C SER A 256 8.45 -8.69 -11.79
N ALA A 257 8.07 -9.91 -12.18
CA ALA A 257 7.08 -10.72 -11.47
C ALA A 257 7.72 -11.68 -10.45
N LEU A 258 9.01 -11.98 -10.62
CA LEU A 258 9.80 -12.88 -9.76
C LEU A 258 10.59 -12.13 -8.69
N ALA A 259 10.81 -10.81 -8.86
CA ALA A 259 11.47 -9.94 -7.91
C ALA A 259 10.55 -9.60 -6.73
#